data_19500f768445ad98dc1c5130b77a1caf
#
_entry.id   19500f768445ad98dc1c5130b77a1caf
#
_cell.length_a   1.000
_cell.length_b   1.000
_cell.length_c   1.000
_cell.angle_alpha   90.00
_cell.angle_beta   90.00
_cell.angle_gamma   90.00
#
_symmetry.space_group_name_H-M   'P 1'
#
loop_
_entity.id
_entity.type
_entity.pdbx_description
1 polymer ?
#
loop_
_entity_poly.entity_id
_entity_poly.type
_entity_poly.pdbx_seq_one_letter_code
_entity_poly.pdbx_strand_id
1 'polypeptide(L)'
;MAPVTTPPWDNKAPSESVIAWQTGGWVHGDVLDIGCGLGDNAIYLAKNGYTVTGLDISPTALITAEQRAQDAGVEVKFAVADSTKLDGYTDAFDTVIDSGLFHSLDDDGRHSYVAAVHRATRPGATLLLSCFADVNPVGEQWRPAVSEETLRDVLGGAGWDIVSLEPATLPGELDGAQVEMAFWYLRAQRG
;
A
#
# COMPACT_ATOMS: atom_id res chain seq x y z
N MET A 1 -16.30 -25.31 -12.49
CA MET A 1 -15.53 -24.25 -11.82
C MET A 1 -15.42 -23.08 -12.79
N ALA A 2 -15.95 -21.91 -12.44
CA ALA A 2 -15.70 -20.70 -13.22
C ALA A 2 -14.19 -20.38 -13.19
N PRO A 3 -13.60 -19.90 -14.31
CA PRO A 3 -12.22 -19.47 -14.29
C PRO A 3 -12.07 -18.36 -13.26
N VAL A 4 -11.09 -18.47 -12.36
CA VAL A 4 -10.67 -17.40 -11.47
C VAL A 4 -10.13 -16.29 -12.40
N THR A 5 -10.92 -15.25 -12.61
CA THR A 5 -10.47 -14.10 -13.39
C THR A 5 -9.38 -13.40 -12.56
N THR A 6 -8.17 -13.41 -13.08
CA THR A 6 -7.05 -12.66 -12.51
C THR A 6 -7.45 -11.18 -12.44
N PRO A 7 -7.36 -10.53 -11.27
CA PRO A 7 -7.68 -9.11 -11.17
C PRO A 7 -6.81 -8.27 -12.12
N PRO A 8 -7.35 -7.19 -12.70
CA PRO A 8 -6.62 -6.38 -13.69
C PRO A 8 -5.33 -5.74 -13.16
N TRP A 9 -5.19 -5.63 -11.83
CA TRP A 9 -4.01 -5.11 -11.16
C TRP A 9 -2.98 -6.18 -10.78
N ASP A 10 -3.24 -7.48 -11.05
CA ASP A 10 -2.31 -8.58 -10.77
C ASP A 10 -1.24 -8.69 -11.85
N ASN A 11 -0.16 -7.96 -11.68
CA ASN A 11 1.01 -8.00 -12.56
C ASN A 11 1.98 -9.14 -12.23
N LYS A 12 1.72 -9.90 -11.17
CA LYS A 12 2.62 -10.95 -10.64
C LYS A 12 4.06 -10.44 -10.37
N ALA A 13 4.15 -9.18 -10.05
CA ALA A 13 5.40 -8.48 -9.78
C ALA A 13 5.17 -7.40 -8.71
N PRO A 14 6.17 -7.07 -7.91
CA PRO A 14 6.08 -5.96 -6.97
C PRO A 14 5.90 -4.63 -7.70
N SER A 15 5.23 -3.68 -7.06
CA SER A 15 5.05 -2.33 -7.58
C SER A 15 6.38 -1.62 -7.75
N GLU A 16 6.53 -0.81 -8.79
CA GLU A 16 7.74 -0.02 -9.04
C GLU A 16 8.08 0.91 -7.86
N SER A 17 7.05 1.49 -7.23
CA SER A 17 7.20 2.30 -6.02
C SER A 17 7.85 1.51 -4.88
N VAL A 18 7.41 0.27 -4.63
CA VAL A 18 7.96 -0.57 -3.56
C VAL A 18 9.41 -0.96 -3.85
N ILE A 19 9.73 -1.27 -5.10
CA ILE A 19 11.13 -1.50 -5.52
C ILE A 19 11.98 -0.26 -5.28
N ALA A 20 11.50 0.93 -5.68
CA ALA A 20 12.21 2.19 -5.52
C ALA A 20 12.43 2.52 -4.03
N TRP A 21 11.43 2.33 -3.19
CA TRP A 21 11.54 2.57 -1.75
C TRP A 21 12.52 1.61 -1.07
N GLN A 22 12.50 0.32 -1.43
CA GLN A 22 13.42 -0.67 -0.89
C GLN A 22 14.86 -0.39 -1.33
N THR A 23 15.09 -0.16 -2.62
CA THR A 23 16.45 0.14 -3.16
C THR A 23 16.97 1.50 -2.70
N GLY A 24 16.08 2.46 -2.42
CA GLY A 24 16.39 3.76 -1.84
C GLY A 24 16.73 3.71 -0.34
N GLY A 25 16.60 2.54 0.31
CA GLY A 25 16.92 2.36 1.73
C GLY A 25 15.88 2.95 2.68
N TRP A 26 14.63 3.14 2.24
CA TRP A 26 13.56 3.71 3.06
C TRP A 26 12.76 2.65 3.83
N VAL A 27 12.90 1.39 3.45
CA VAL A 27 12.28 0.25 4.14
C VAL A 27 13.23 -0.26 5.22
N HIS A 28 12.75 -0.43 6.43
CA HIS A 28 13.55 -0.93 7.56
C HIS A 28 12.68 -1.67 8.59
N GLY A 29 13.32 -2.51 9.39
CA GLY A 29 12.70 -3.21 10.54
C GLY A 29 11.57 -4.16 10.16
N ASP A 30 10.56 -4.22 11.03
CA ASP A 30 9.34 -5.01 10.82
C ASP A 30 8.40 -4.26 9.87
N VAL A 31 8.03 -4.88 8.76
CA VAL A 31 7.28 -4.25 7.67
C VAL A 31 5.83 -4.73 7.65
N LEU A 32 4.91 -3.78 7.54
CA LEU A 32 3.50 -4.02 7.24
C LEU A 32 3.24 -3.70 5.75
N ASP A 33 2.78 -4.67 4.98
CA ASP A 33 2.17 -4.48 3.66
C ASP A 33 0.65 -4.45 3.86
N ILE A 34 0.05 -3.26 3.83
CA ILE A 34 -1.37 -3.05 4.13
C ILE A 34 -2.19 -2.98 2.85
N GLY A 35 -3.25 -3.81 2.78
CA GLY A 35 -3.95 -4.07 1.53
C GLY A 35 -3.08 -4.90 0.58
N CYS A 36 -2.41 -5.93 1.11
CA CYS A 36 -1.38 -6.69 0.41
C CYS A 36 -1.89 -7.50 -0.79
N GLY A 37 -3.20 -7.66 -0.93
CA GLY A 37 -3.83 -8.39 -2.03
C GLY A 37 -3.26 -9.79 -2.22
N LEU A 38 -2.67 -10.05 -3.37
CA LEU A 38 -2.08 -11.35 -3.73
C LEU A 38 -0.64 -11.53 -3.25
N GLY A 39 -0.10 -10.56 -2.48
CA GLY A 39 1.15 -10.67 -1.74
C GLY A 39 2.42 -10.34 -2.52
N ASP A 40 2.35 -9.81 -3.73
CA ASP A 40 3.55 -9.61 -4.57
C ASP A 40 4.57 -8.65 -3.94
N ASN A 41 4.12 -7.56 -3.31
CA ASN A 41 4.99 -6.63 -2.58
C ASN A 41 5.57 -7.28 -1.32
N ALA A 42 4.72 -7.93 -0.51
CA ALA A 42 5.16 -8.62 0.71
C ALA A 42 6.21 -9.70 0.41
N ILE A 43 5.99 -10.51 -0.62
CA ILE A 43 6.91 -11.55 -1.08
C ILE A 43 8.24 -10.95 -1.55
N TYR A 44 8.20 -9.86 -2.31
CA TYR A 44 9.40 -9.16 -2.75
C TYR A 44 10.23 -8.66 -1.56
N LEU A 45 9.59 -8.03 -0.57
CA LEU A 45 10.27 -7.54 0.62
C LEU A 45 10.84 -8.68 1.47
N ALA A 46 10.10 -9.79 1.63
CA ALA A 46 10.60 -10.97 2.32
C ALA A 46 11.82 -11.59 1.63
N LYS A 47 11.86 -11.64 0.28
CA LYS A 47 13.03 -12.06 -0.50
C LYS A 47 14.25 -11.17 -0.27
N ASN A 48 14.03 -9.90 0.07
CA ASN A 48 15.08 -8.94 0.41
C ASN A 48 15.46 -8.94 1.90
N GLY A 49 14.97 -9.92 2.68
CA GLY A 49 15.38 -10.17 4.06
C GLY A 49 14.59 -9.41 5.12
N TYR A 50 13.48 -8.78 4.78
CA TYR A 50 12.61 -8.11 5.76
C TYR A 50 11.66 -9.11 6.43
N THR A 51 11.32 -8.84 7.69
CA THR A 51 10.21 -9.49 8.38
C THR A 51 8.91 -8.82 7.96
N VAL A 52 8.04 -9.51 7.23
CA VAL A 52 6.87 -8.90 6.61
C VAL A 52 5.58 -9.50 7.14
N THR A 53 4.64 -8.62 7.48
CA THR A 53 3.22 -8.96 7.72
C THR A 53 2.40 -8.36 6.59
N GLY A 54 1.64 -9.19 5.87
CA GLY A 54 0.69 -8.77 4.85
C GLY A 54 -0.74 -8.81 5.39
N LEU A 55 -1.45 -7.70 5.35
CA LEU A 55 -2.84 -7.61 5.81
C LEU A 55 -3.76 -7.22 4.66
N ASP A 56 -4.87 -7.93 4.53
CA ASP A 56 -5.92 -7.63 3.55
C ASP A 56 -7.30 -7.96 4.11
N ILE A 57 -8.34 -7.30 3.61
CA ILE A 57 -9.74 -7.57 4.00
C ILE A 57 -10.28 -8.85 3.33
N SER A 58 -9.65 -9.31 2.23
CA SER A 58 -10.09 -10.43 1.41
C SER A 58 -9.42 -11.75 1.81
N PRO A 59 -10.12 -12.67 2.49
CA PRO A 59 -9.56 -13.99 2.79
C PRO A 59 -9.15 -14.78 1.53
N THR A 60 -9.88 -14.59 0.43
CA THR A 60 -9.59 -15.27 -0.85
C THR A 60 -8.27 -14.79 -1.45
N ALA A 61 -7.97 -13.49 -1.37
CA ALA A 61 -6.69 -12.95 -1.82
C ALA A 61 -5.53 -13.54 -1.01
N LEU A 62 -5.69 -13.64 0.31
CA LEU A 62 -4.67 -14.16 1.21
C LEU A 62 -4.36 -15.64 0.98
N ILE A 63 -5.33 -16.49 0.64
CA ILE A 63 -5.07 -17.88 0.24
C ILE A 63 -4.09 -17.92 -0.96
N THR A 64 -4.29 -17.05 -1.94
CA THR A 64 -3.38 -16.95 -3.09
C THR A 64 -2.02 -16.40 -2.69
N ALA A 65 -1.99 -15.39 -1.81
CA ALA A 65 -0.75 -14.81 -1.31
C ALA A 65 0.11 -15.83 -0.54
N GLU A 66 -0.51 -16.63 0.33
CA GLU A 66 0.15 -17.72 1.06
C GLU A 66 0.75 -18.75 0.10
N GLN A 67 -0.01 -19.16 -0.93
CA GLN A 67 0.50 -20.11 -1.93
C GLN A 67 1.69 -19.53 -2.71
N ARG A 68 1.59 -18.24 -3.13
CA ARG A 68 2.69 -17.56 -3.83
C ARG A 68 3.95 -17.43 -2.96
N ALA A 69 3.80 -17.16 -1.66
CA ALA A 69 4.92 -17.08 -0.72
C ALA A 69 5.59 -18.43 -0.55
N GLN A 70 4.82 -19.52 -0.42
CA GLN A 70 5.34 -20.90 -0.37
C GLN A 70 6.10 -21.24 -1.65
N ASP A 71 5.54 -20.97 -2.83
CA ASP A 71 6.16 -21.22 -4.13
C ASP A 71 7.46 -20.41 -4.30
N ALA A 72 7.51 -19.22 -3.70
CA ALA A 72 8.68 -18.35 -3.70
C ALA A 72 9.73 -18.73 -2.64
N GLY A 73 9.42 -19.66 -1.71
CA GLY A 73 10.31 -20.09 -0.65
C GLY A 73 10.59 -19.05 0.42
N VAL A 74 9.62 -18.15 0.70
CA VAL A 74 9.74 -17.12 1.72
C VAL A 74 8.63 -17.20 2.76
N GLU A 75 8.92 -16.70 3.96
CA GLU A 75 7.93 -16.57 5.04
C GLU A 75 7.37 -15.16 5.06
N VAL A 76 6.05 -15.04 4.97
CA VAL A 76 5.28 -13.82 5.20
C VAL A 76 4.11 -14.16 6.11
N LYS A 77 3.86 -13.34 7.12
CA LYS A 77 2.69 -13.51 7.99
C LYS A 77 1.49 -12.84 7.34
N PHE A 78 0.60 -13.61 6.76
CA PHE A 78 -0.66 -13.09 6.23
C PHE A 78 -1.79 -13.20 7.24
N ALA A 79 -2.65 -12.16 7.32
CA ALA A 79 -3.85 -12.18 8.15
C ALA A 79 -4.95 -11.28 7.59
N VAL A 80 -6.20 -11.67 7.82
CA VAL A 80 -7.36 -10.84 7.50
C VAL A 80 -7.46 -9.69 8.49
N ALA A 81 -7.53 -8.46 7.99
CA ALA A 81 -7.70 -7.28 8.81
C ALA A 81 -8.44 -6.16 8.06
N ASP A 82 -9.20 -5.37 8.82
CA ASP A 82 -9.76 -4.10 8.39
C ASP A 82 -8.70 -3.01 8.59
N SER A 83 -8.22 -2.43 7.51
CA SER A 83 -7.16 -1.41 7.52
C SER A 83 -7.54 -0.14 8.30
N THR A 84 -8.83 0.12 8.46
CA THR A 84 -9.34 1.27 9.22
C THR A 84 -9.34 1.02 10.73
N LYS A 85 -9.10 -0.23 11.17
CA LYS A 85 -9.12 -0.62 12.59
C LYS A 85 -7.79 -1.16 13.06
N LEU A 86 -7.15 -2.07 12.31
CA LEU A 86 -5.91 -2.77 12.67
C LEU A 86 -5.95 -3.30 14.12
N ASP A 87 -7.04 -3.99 14.48
CA ASP A 87 -7.22 -4.54 15.82
C ASP A 87 -6.09 -5.52 16.15
N GLY A 88 -5.54 -5.40 17.36
CA GLY A 88 -4.45 -6.25 17.84
C GLY A 88 -3.04 -5.78 17.46
N TYR A 89 -2.90 -4.67 16.71
CA TYR A 89 -1.61 -4.09 16.38
C TYR A 89 -1.42 -2.75 17.10
N THR A 90 -0.36 -2.65 17.90
CA THR A 90 0.09 -1.44 18.58
C THR A 90 1.61 -1.46 18.63
N ASP A 91 2.26 -0.39 18.17
CA ASP A 91 3.72 -0.24 18.12
C ASP A 91 4.43 -1.50 17.59
N ALA A 92 3.87 -2.10 16.53
CA ALA A 92 4.30 -3.39 15.99
C ALA A 92 5.24 -3.26 14.78
N PHE A 93 5.16 -2.15 14.03
CA PHE A 93 5.84 -2.02 12.76
C PHE A 93 6.76 -0.80 12.71
N ASP A 94 7.86 -0.94 11.97
CA ASP A 94 8.83 0.13 11.72
C ASP A 94 8.60 0.79 10.34
N THR A 95 8.05 0.03 9.40
CA THR A 95 7.69 0.52 8.05
C THR A 95 6.31 0.03 7.66
N VAL A 96 5.51 0.90 7.07
CA VAL A 96 4.24 0.55 6.43
C VAL A 96 4.32 0.85 4.95
N ILE A 97 3.92 -0.12 4.13
CA ILE A 97 3.77 -0.01 2.69
C ILE A 97 2.28 0.03 2.36
N ASP A 98 1.83 1.07 1.69
CA ASP A 98 0.52 1.16 1.06
C ASP A 98 0.70 1.37 -0.45
N SER A 99 0.44 0.35 -1.23
CA SER A 99 0.52 0.42 -2.68
C SER A 99 -0.88 0.30 -3.29
N GLY A 100 -1.67 1.37 -3.18
CA GLY A 100 -2.96 1.48 -3.84
C GLY A 100 -4.19 1.18 -2.97
N LEU A 101 -4.06 1.03 -1.66
CA LEU A 101 -5.20 0.87 -0.76
C LEU A 101 -5.86 2.23 -0.45
N PHE A 102 -5.08 3.25 -0.08
CA PHE A 102 -5.56 4.52 0.44
C PHE A 102 -6.59 5.20 -0.47
N HIS A 103 -6.38 5.17 -1.79
CA HIS A 103 -7.31 5.79 -2.73
C HIS A 103 -8.66 5.05 -2.82
N SER A 104 -8.75 3.80 -2.38
CA SER A 104 -10.00 3.03 -2.37
C SER A 104 -10.92 3.35 -1.18
N LEU A 105 -10.40 4.07 -0.17
CA LEU A 105 -11.14 4.46 1.02
C LEU A 105 -11.92 5.75 0.77
N ASP A 106 -13.10 5.87 1.37
CA ASP A 106 -13.83 7.13 1.48
C ASP A 106 -13.18 8.06 2.52
N ASP A 107 -13.68 9.27 2.66
CA ASP A 107 -13.06 10.28 3.52
C ASP A 107 -13.01 9.86 5.00
N ASP A 108 -14.09 9.28 5.53
CA ASP A 108 -14.13 8.78 6.91
C ASP A 108 -13.17 7.58 7.09
N GLY A 109 -13.11 6.72 6.09
CA GLY A 109 -12.18 5.58 6.02
C GLY A 109 -10.72 6.03 6.03
N ARG A 110 -10.36 7.08 5.29
CA ARG A 110 -9.00 7.64 5.26
C ARG A 110 -8.54 8.15 6.63
N HIS A 111 -9.40 8.89 7.34
CA HIS A 111 -9.10 9.36 8.69
C HIS A 111 -8.92 8.19 9.67
N SER A 112 -9.81 7.20 9.63
CA SER A 112 -9.74 6.01 10.46
C SER A 112 -8.46 5.19 10.16
N TYR A 113 -8.13 5.04 8.88
CA TYR A 113 -6.95 4.35 8.39
C TYR A 113 -5.65 4.98 8.93
N VAL A 114 -5.43 6.28 8.74
CA VAL A 114 -4.19 6.93 9.19
C VAL A 114 -4.01 6.87 10.71
N ALA A 115 -5.12 6.96 11.47
CA ALA A 115 -5.10 6.80 12.92
C ALA A 115 -4.77 5.35 13.33
N ALA A 116 -5.33 4.36 12.63
CA ALA A 116 -5.05 2.95 12.89
C ALA A 116 -3.60 2.59 12.56
N VAL A 117 -3.08 3.06 11.43
CA VAL A 117 -1.68 2.88 11.00
C VAL A 117 -0.74 3.57 11.98
N HIS A 118 -1.07 4.79 12.42
CA HIS A 118 -0.27 5.50 13.42
C HIS A 118 -0.17 4.69 14.73
N ARG A 119 -1.27 4.15 15.23
CA ARG A 119 -1.25 3.31 16.43
C ARG A 119 -0.47 2.01 16.23
N ALA A 120 -0.58 1.39 15.05
CA ALA A 120 0.05 0.10 14.75
C ALA A 120 1.58 0.20 14.58
N THR A 121 2.11 1.39 14.32
CA THR A 121 3.54 1.64 14.09
C THR A 121 4.25 2.08 15.36
N ARG A 122 5.58 1.94 15.40
CA ARG A 122 6.44 2.47 16.48
C ARG A 122 6.69 3.97 16.28
N PRO A 123 7.00 4.73 17.34
CA PRO A 123 7.52 6.10 17.19
C PRO A 123 8.73 6.13 16.24
N GLY A 124 8.75 7.08 15.31
CA GLY A 124 9.78 7.17 14.27
C GLY A 124 9.59 6.24 13.07
N ALA A 125 8.52 5.45 13.03
CA ALA A 125 8.22 4.58 11.88
C ALA A 125 7.96 5.37 10.59
N THR A 126 8.19 4.73 9.46
CA THR A 126 7.99 5.30 8.13
C THR A 126 6.73 4.74 7.48
N LEU A 127 5.88 5.63 6.95
CA LEU A 127 4.78 5.29 6.05
C LEU A 127 5.21 5.63 4.61
N LEU A 128 5.15 4.63 3.73
CA LEU A 128 5.41 4.73 2.29
C LEU A 128 4.10 4.43 1.57
N LEU A 129 3.54 5.44 0.91
CA LEU A 129 2.21 5.33 0.31
C LEU A 129 2.23 5.77 -1.15
N SER A 130 1.64 4.96 -2.03
CA SER A 130 1.31 5.35 -3.39
C SER A 130 -0.20 5.28 -3.64
N CYS A 131 -0.76 6.34 -4.20
CA CYS A 131 -2.17 6.40 -4.55
C CYS A 131 -2.40 7.17 -5.83
N PHE A 132 -3.55 6.96 -6.48
CA PHE A 132 -3.94 7.75 -7.65
C PHE A 132 -4.08 9.22 -7.29
N ALA A 133 -3.48 10.09 -8.12
CA ALA A 133 -3.57 11.53 -7.99
C ALA A 133 -4.80 12.07 -8.74
N ASP A 134 -5.40 13.14 -8.20
CA ASP A 134 -6.57 13.82 -8.79
C ASP A 134 -6.26 14.62 -10.06
N VAL A 135 -4.98 14.83 -10.36
CA VAL A 135 -4.47 15.46 -11.58
C VAL A 135 -4.38 14.50 -12.77
N ASN A 136 -5.08 13.38 -12.73
CA ASN A 136 -5.00 12.35 -13.77
C ASN A 136 -5.53 12.87 -15.12
N PRO A 137 -4.75 12.78 -16.22
CA PRO A 137 -5.13 13.31 -17.52
C PRO A 137 -6.31 12.57 -18.17
N VAL A 138 -6.70 11.44 -17.64
CA VAL A 138 -7.79 10.58 -18.16
C VAL A 138 -9.18 10.92 -17.64
N GLY A 139 -9.33 12.03 -16.93
CA GLY A 139 -10.60 12.61 -16.50
C GLY A 139 -11.26 11.92 -15.29
N GLU A 140 -12.53 12.31 -15.02
CA GLU A 140 -13.30 11.85 -13.85
C GLU A 140 -13.59 10.34 -13.79
N GLN A 141 -13.26 9.58 -14.81
CA GLN A 141 -13.47 8.13 -14.88
C GLN A 141 -12.55 7.36 -13.91
N TRP A 142 -11.47 7.99 -13.45
CA TRP A 142 -10.53 7.43 -12.49
C TRP A 142 -10.81 7.93 -11.06
N ARG A 143 -11.99 7.66 -10.59
CA ARG A 143 -12.24 7.76 -9.16
C ARG A 143 -12.10 6.39 -8.52
N PRO A 144 -11.45 6.32 -7.37
CA PRO A 144 -11.14 7.39 -6.41
C PRO A 144 -9.70 7.94 -6.57
N ALA A 145 -9.59 9.22 -6.90
CA ALA A 145 -8.34 9.96 -6.92
C ALA A 145 -8.19 10.82 -5.65
N VAL A 146 -6.97 11.10 -5.24
CA VAL A 146 -6.67 11.81 -4.00
C VAL A 146 -5.91 13.09 -4.33
N SER A 147 -6.32 14.22 -3.73
CA SER A 147 -5.61 15.49 -3.86
C SER A 147 -4.42 15.57 -2.90
N GLU A 148 -3.43 16.40 -3.25
CA GLU A 148 -2.33 16.73 -2.35
C GLU A 148 -2.83 17.30 -1.02
N GLU A 149 -3.85 18.18 -1.08
CA GLU A 149 -4.49 18.79 0.10
C GLU A 149 -5.06 17.71 1.03
N THR A 150 -5.80 16.74 0.49
CA THR A 150 -6.36 15.63 1.27
C THR A 150 -5.25 14.84 1.97
N LEU A 151 -4.15 14.53 1.28
CA LEU A 151 -3.03 13.79 1.88
C LEU A 151 -2.41 14.57 3.04
N ARG A 152 -2.19 15.88 2.86
CA ARG A 152 -1.60 16.74 3.90
C ARG A 152 -2.51 16.87 5.12
N ASP A 153 -3.79 17.09 4.90
CA ASP A 153 -4.76 17.26 5.98
C ASP A 153 -4.95 15.98 6.79
N VAL A 154 -5.18 14.86 6.11
CA VAL A 154 -5.47 13.59 6.75
C VAL A 154 -4.26 13.05 7.52
N LEU A 155 -3.05 13.09 6.93
CA LEU A 155 -1.85 12.63 7.61
C LEU A 155 -1.41 13.57 8.73
N GLY A 156 -1.39 14.88 8.48
CA GLY A 156 -0.98 15.87 9.48
C GLY A 156 -1.91 15.85 10.70
N GLY A 157 -3.21 15.68 10.49
CA GLY A 157 -4.19 15.56 11.57
C GLY A 157 -4.01 14.31 12.44
N ALA A 158 -3.34 13.28 11.95
CA ALA A 158 -3.08 12.03 12.66
C ALA A 158 -1.66 11.92 13.26
N GLY A 159 -0.83 12.97 13.19
CA GLY A 159 0.51 13.00 13.77
C GLY A 159 1.60 12.40 12.88
N TRP A 160 1.37 12.38 11.57
CA TRP A 160 2.39 12.04 10.58
C TRP A 160 3.08 13.29 10.03
N ASP A 161 4.40 13.30 10.07
CA ASP A 161 5.23 14.34 9.44
C ASP A 161 5.54 13.92 8.00
N ILE A 162 5.03 14.64 7.02
CA ILE A 162 5.29 14.37 5.60
C ILE A 162 6.73 14.79 5.27
N VAL A 163 7.58 13.82 4.94
CA VAL A 163 8.98 14.02 4.57
C VAL A 163 9.10 14.34 3.07
N SER A 164 8.36 13.64 2.23
CA SER A 164 8.25 13.93 0.80
C SER A 164 6.88 13.56 0.26
N LEU A 165 6.42 14.32 -0.72
CA LEU A 165 5.19 14.07 -1.47
C LEU A 165 5.44 14.52 -2.90
N GLU A 166 5.57 13.56 -3.81
CA GLU A 166 6.01 13.78 -5.17
C GLU A 166 5.01 13.19 -6.17
N PRO A 167 4.68 13.91 -7.25
CA PRO A 167 3.91 13.33 -8.33
C PRO A 167 4.76 12.33 -9.12
N ALA A 168 4.14 11.23 -9.54
CA ALA A 168 4.73 10.25 -10.43
C ALA A 168 3.76 9.94 -11.57
N THR A 169 4.28 9.56 -12.71
CA THR A 169 3.48 9.14 -13.87
C THR A 169 3.95 7.77 -14.32
N LEU A 170 3.03 6.83 -14.40
CA LEU A 170 3.29 5.46 -14.84
C LEU A 170 2.44 5.12 -16.05
N PRO A 171 2.99 4.32 -17.00
CA PRO A 171 2.19 3.79 -18.07
C PRO A 171 1.10 2.85 -17.53
N GLY A 172 -0.07 2.91 -18.12
CA GLY A 172 -1.19 2.04 -17.81
C GLY A 172 -2.05 1.79 -19.03
N GLU A 173 -3.09 0.99 -18.87
CA GLU A 173 -4.04 0.68 -19.92
C GLU A 173 -5.47 0.99 -19.46
N LEU A 174 -6.23 1.69 -20.29
CA LEU A 174 -7.63 1.98 -20.08
C LEU A 174 -8.42 1.63 -21.34
N ASP A 175 -9.39 0.74 -21.22
CA ASP A 175 -10.26 0.30 -22.33
C ASP A 175 -9.46 -0.10 -23.58
N GLY A 176 -8.28 -0.73 -23.38
CA GLY A 176 -7.39 -1.15 -24.45
C GLY A 176 -6.48 -0.05 -25.02
N ALA A 177 -6.56 1.17 -24.50
CA ALA A 177 -5.68 2.27 -24.86
C ALA A 177 -4.54 2.45 -23.85
N GLN A 178 -3.32 2.68 -24.32
CA GLN A 178 -2.20 3.03 -23.47
C GLN A 178 -2.40 4.48 -22.96
N VAL A 179 -2.32 4.65 -21.67
CA VAL A 179 -2.51 5.94 -20.98
C VAL A 179 -1.40 6.17 -19.96
N GLU A 180 -1.15 7.43 -19.66
CA GLU A 180 -0.31 7.80 -18.51
C GLU A 180 -1.20 8.01 -17.28
N MET A 181 -0.90 7.32 -16.19
CA MET A 181 -1.62 7.42 -14.93
C MET A 181 -0.79 8.19 -13.90
N ALA A 182 -1.39 9.22 -13.31
CA ALA A 182 -0.75 10.01 -12.29
C ALA A 182 -0.96 9.43 -10.90
N PHE A 183 0.11 9.40 -10.12
CA PHE A 183 0.15 8.93 -8.74
C PHE A 183 0.79 9.97 -7.83
N TRP A 184 0.46 9.89 -6.55
CA TRP A 184 1.26 10.46 -5.48
C TRP A 184 2.16 9.39 -4.89
N TYR A 185 3.46 9.73 -4.73
CA TYR A 185 4.40 8.97 -3.92
C TYR A 185 4.71 9.76 -2.66
N LEU A 186 4.28 9.22 -1.53
CA LEU A 186 4.38 9.87 -0.23
C LEU A 186 5.31 9.08 0.69
N ARG A 187 6.16 9.80 1.39
CA ARG A 187 6.89 9.32 2.55
C ARG A 187 6.58 10.20 3.74
N ALA A 188 6.09 9.60 4.82
CA ALA A 188 5.84 10.27 6.07
C ALA A 188 6.50 9.51 7.22
N GLN A 189 6.78 10.21 8.30
CA GLN A 189 7.38 9.67 9.52
C GLN A 189 6.43 9.89 10.68
N ARG A 190 6.27 8.88 11.54
CA ARG A 190 5.52 9.02 12.77
C ARG A 190 6.32 9.87 13.78
N GLY A 191 5.72 10.99 14.23
CA GLY A 191 6.27 11.84 15.27
C GLY A 191 6.34 11.18 16.65
#